data_b3af396e8bafc68feb88e8d138af0c98
#
_entry.id   b3af396e8bafc68feb88e8d138af0c98
#
_cell.length_a   1.000
_cell.length_b   1.000
_cell.length_c   1.000
_cell.angle_alpha   90.00
_cell.angle_beta   90.00
_cell.angle_gamma   90.00
#
_symmetry.space_group_name_H-M   'P 1'
#
loop_
_entity.id
_entity.type
_entity.pdbx_description
1 polymer ?
#
loop_
_entity_poly.entity_id
_entity_poly.type
_entity_poly.pdbx_seq_one_letter_code
_entity_poly.pdbx_strand_id
1 'polypeptide(L)'
;MHELSIVMGIIDIAEEAVRKNHARKVDSIELEIGTMAGIEPQALDFAWEVAVKNTVLAHADREIITIKAKARCMDCGAEFLVHDQFEACPMCHDFLNEFIQGKELRVKSLVVS
;
A
#
# COMPACT_ATOMS: atom_id res chain seq x y z
N MET A 1 5.84 -7.23 -12.07
CA MET A 1 5.52 -6.04 -11.33
C MET A 1 6.70 -5.60 -10.48
N HIS A 2 6.61 -4.50 -9.84
CA HIS A 2 7.77 -3.78 -9.31
C HIS A 2 7.87 -3.83 -7.79
N GLU A 3 7.55 -4.99 -7.18
CA GLU A 3 7.53 -5.12 -5.73
C GLU A 3 8.88 -4.79 -5.09
N LEU A 4 9.98 -5.18 -5.73
CA LEU A 4 11.31 -4.87 -5.20
C LEU A 4 11.56 -3.36 -5.18
N SER A 5 11.23 -2.62 -6.24
CA SER A 5 11.41 -1.17 -6.24
C SER A 5 10.50 -0.48 -5.23
N ILE A 6 9.32 -1.05 -4.98
CA ILE A 6 8.42 -0.53 -3.95
C ILE A 6 9.06 -0.70 -2.57
N VAL A 7 9.60 -1.88 -2.28
CA VAL A 7 10.29 -2.13 -1.01
C VAL A 7 11.50 -1.22 -0.86
N MET A 8 12.27 -1.02 -1.92
CA MET A 8 13.42 -0.11 -1.90
C MET A 8 13.00 1.32 -1.56
N GLY A 9 11.87 1.77 -2.12
CA GLY A 9 11.33 3.09 -1.80
C GLY A 9 10.89 3.21 -0.34
N ILE A 10 10.31 2.15 0.21
CA ILE A 10 9.91 2.10 1.61
C ILE A 10 11.15 2.14 2.51
N ILE A 11 12.20 1.41 2.13
CA ILE A 11 13.47 1.44 2.87
C ILE A 11 14.04 2.86 2.90
N ASP A 12 14.01 3.56 1.78
CA ASP A 12 14.50 4.95 1.72
C ASP A 12 13.72 5.86 2.67
N ILE A 13 12.40 5.71 2.73
CA ILE A 13 11.56 6.48 3.65
C ILE A 13 11.93 6.15 5.10
N ALA A 14 12.14 4.88 5.41
CA ALA A 14 12.48 4.44 6.74
C ALA A 14 13.86 4.92 7.17
N GLU A 15 14.84 4.85 6.29
CA GLU A 15 16.20 5.35 6.54
C GLU A 15 16.18 6.86 6.84
N GLU A 16 15.40 7.61 6.06
CA GLU A 16 15.26 9.04 6.27
C GLU A 16 14.61 9.36 7.61
N ALA A 17 13.56 8.61 7.99
CA ALA A 17 12.88 8.80 9.27
C ALA A 17 13.81 8.52 10.44
N VAL A 18 14.60 7.45 10.36
CA VAL A 18 15.60 7.10 11.39
C VAL A 18 16.63 8.22 11.51
N ARG A 19 17.14 8.70 10.40
CA ARG A 19 18.14 9.78 10.38
C ARG A 19 17.59 11.06 10.99
N LYS A 20 16.39 11.47 10.59
CA LYS A 20 15.76 12.71 11.08
C LYS A 20 15.50 12.69 12.58
N ASN A 21 15.23 11.54 13.12
CA ASN A 21 14.88 11.37 14.54
C ASN A 21 16.07 10.96 15.39
N HIS A 22 17.27 10.94 14.83
CA HIS A 22 18.50 10.49 15.52
C HIS A 22 18.32 9.10 16.13
N ALA A 23 17.54 8.27 15.47
CA ALA A 23 17.25 6.91 15.89
C ALA A 23 18.25 5.94 15.26
N ARG A 24 18.11 4.64 15.58
CA ARG A 24 18.97 3.58 15.06
C ARG A 24 18.24 2.62 14.16
N LYS A 25 16.95 2.39 14.42
CA LYS A 25 16.18 1.36 13.72
C LYS A 25 14.71 1.69 13.75
N VAL A 26 13.96 0.96 12.92
CA VAL A 26 12.51 0.97 12.93
C VAL A 26 12.04 -0.22 13.78
N ASP A 27 11.18 0.05 14.76
CA ASP A 27 10.58 -1.00 15.58
C ASP A 27 9.34 -1.57 14.91
N SER A 28 8.53 -0.73 14.32
CA SER A 28 7.34 -1.16 13.59
C SER A 28 7.02 -0.21 12.45
N ILE A 29 6.35 -0.75 11.44
CA ILE A 29 5.93 0.00 10.27
C ILE A 29 4.53 -0.44 9.86
N GLU A 30 3.67 0.52 9.60
CA GLU A 30 2.34 0.27 9.05
C GLU A 30 2.29 0.75 7.61
N LEU A 31 1.85 -0.13 6.71
CA LEU A 31 1.68 0.16 5.28
C LEU A 31 0.21 0.12 4.94
N GLU A 32 -0.25 1.06 4.12
CA GLU A 32 -1.58 1.00 3.53
C GLU A 32 -1.45 0.60 2.07
N ILE A 33 -2.09 -0.50 1.70
CA ILE A 33 -2.05 -1.03 0.34
C ILE A 33 -3.47 -1.29 -0.13
N GLY A 34 -3.86 -0.63 -1.21
CA GLY A 34 -5.17 -0.81 -1.80
C GLY A 34 -5.26 -2.12 -2.59
N THR A 35 -6.45 -2.71 -2.64
CA THR A 35 -6.66 -3.96 -3.37
C THR A 35 -6.46 -3.79 -4.88
N MET A 36 -6.53 -2.56 -5.38
CA MET A 36 -6.32 -2.24 -6.79
C MET A 36 -5.01 -1.49 -7.03
N ALA A 37 -4.06 -1.58 -6.09
CA ALA A 37 -2.74 -0.95 -6.24
C ALA A 37 -1.82 -1.70 -7.20
N GLY A 38 -2.20 -2.89 -7.63
CA GLY A 38 -1.39 -3.69 -8.54
C GLY A 38 -0.21 -4.40 -7.87
N ILE A 39 -0.32 -4.63 -6.56
CA ILE A 39 0.73 -5.29 -5.79
C ILE A 39 0.38 -6.76 -5.64
N GLU A 40 1.31 -7.64 -6.00
CA GLU A 40 1.17 -9.07 -5.74
C GLU A 40 1.69 -9.35 -4.31
N PRO A 41 0.82 -9.79 -3.38
CA PRO A 41 1.22 -9.93 -1.97
C PRO A 41 2.40 -10.88 -1.74
N GLN A 42 2.44 -12.00 -2.43
CA GLN A 42 3.54 -12.96 -2.25
C GLN A 42 4.86 -12.41 -2.77
N ALA A 43 4.82 -11.70 -3.89
CA ALA A 43 6.00 -11.05 -4.45
C ALA A 43 6.49 -9.95 -3.52
N LEU A 44 5.58 -9.21 -2.92
CA LEU A 44 5.94 -8.18 -1.94
C LEU A 44 6.62 -8.79 -0.72
N ASP A 45 6.05 -9.88 -0.17
CA ASP A 45 6.62 -10.56 0.98
C ASP A 45 8.03 -11.07 0.68
N PHE A 46 8.23 -11.67 -0.48
CA PHE A 46 9.54 -12.17 -0.88
C PHE A 46 10.55 -11.02 -1.04
N ALA A 47 10.15 -9.96 -1.72
CA ALA A 47 11.02 -8.79 -1.91
C ALA A 47 11.38 -8.16 -0.56
N TRP A 48 10.42 -8.11 0.36
CA TRP A 48 10.65 -7.60 1.70
C TRP A 48 11.71 -8.39 2.44
N GLU A 49 11.55 -9.72 2.49
CA GLU A 49 12.52 -10.59 3.18
C GLU A 49 13.94 -10.39 2.68
N VAL A 50 14.10 -10.22 1.38
CA VAL A 50 15.42 -10.09 0.77
C VAL A 50 15.99 -8.69 0.97
N ALA A 51 15.19 -7.67 0.70
CA ALA A 51 15.68 -6.29 0.60
C ALA A 51 15.92 -5.63 1.95
N VAL A 52 15.18 -5.99 3.00
CA VAL A 52 15.31 -5.33 4.30
C VAL A 52 16.51 -5.80 5.13
N LYS A 53 17.16 -6.87 4.71
CA LYS A 53 18.34 -7.39 5.43
C LYS A 53 19.41 -6.30 5.48
N ASN A 54 20.00 -6.13 6.67
CA ASN A 54 21.05 -5.13 6.91
C ASN A 54 20.57 -3.68 6.73
N THR A 55 19.27 -3.45 6.81
CA THR A 55 18.70 -2.09 6.81
C THR A 55 18.03 -1.80 8.14
N VAL A 56 17.56 -0.57 8.32
CA VAL A 56 16.85 -0.16 9.53
C VAL A 56 15.53 -0.91 9.72
N LEU A 57 15.03 -1.58 8.68
CA LEU A 57 13.79 -2.37 8.71
C LEU A 57 14.04 -3.85 8.99
N ALA A 58 15.27 -4.28 9.18
CA ALA A 58 15.63 -5.71 9.27
C ALA A 58 14.83 -6.48 10.33
N HIS A 59 14.52 -5.84 11.45
CA HIS A 59 13.81 -6.47 12.56
C HIS A 59 12.49 -5.78 12.90
N ALA A 60 11.99 -4.93 12.00
CA ALA A 60 10.76 -4.20 12.22
C ALA A 60 9.54 -5.12 12.09
N ASP A 61 8.57 -4.92 12.97
CA ASP A 61 7.26 -5.54 12.81
C ASP A 61 6.51 -4.80 11.71
N ARG A 62 6.09 -5.53 10.69
CA ARG A 62 5.38 -4.95 9.55
C ARG A 62 3.90 -5.30 9.63
N GLU A 63 3.06 -4.29 9.55
CA GLU A 63 1.62 -4.47 9.45
C GLU A 63 1.15 -3.89 8.12
N ILE A 64 0.37 -4.68 7.38
CA ILE A 64 -0.24 -4.22 6.14
C ILE A 64 -1.72 -4.01 6.37
N ILE A 65 -2.16 -2.77 6.16
CA ILE A 65 -3.57 -2.40 6.24
C ILE A 65 -4.09 -2.42 4.81
N THR A 66 -4.99 -3.34 4.53
CA THR A 66 -5.57 -3.47 3.20
C THR A 66 -6.74 -2.51 3.04
N ILE A 67 -6.69 -1.68 2.01
CA ILE A 67 -7.75 -0.72 1.70
C ILE A 67 -8.56 -1.31 0.55
N LYS A 68 -9.81 -1.67 0.82
CA LYS A 68 -10.69 -2.23 -0.19
C LYS A 68 -11.05 -1.16 -1.22
N ALA A 69 -11.01 -1.54 -2.50
CA ALA A 69 -11.31 -0.60 -3.57
C ALA A 69 -12.78 -0.21 -3.56
N LYS A 70 -13.03 1.07 -3.75
CA LYS A 70 -14.37 1.65 -3.84
C LYS A 70 -14.40 2.63 -4.98
N ALA A 71 -15.49 2.64 -5.73
CA ALA A 71 -15.70 3.55 -6.84
C ALA A 71 -17.01 4.30 -6.68
N ARG A 72 -17.10 5.43 -7.38
CA ARG A 72 -18.33 6.20 -7.51
C ARG A 72 -18.74 6.20 -8.96
N CYS A 73 -20.00 5.86 -9.24
CA CYS A 73 -20.56 5.96 -10.58
C CYS A 73 -20.66 7.43 -10.98
N MET A 74 -20.08 7.77 -12.13
CA MET A 74 -20.12 9.15 -12.65
C MET A 74 -21.50 9.54 -13.16
N ASP A 75 -22.36 8.55 -13.43
CA ASP A 75 -23.70 8.78 -13.96
C ASP A 75 -24.75 8.93 -12.85
N CYS A 76 -24.86 7.94 -11.95
CA CYS A 76 -25.89 7.97 -10.89
C CYS A 76 -25.36 8.37 -9.50
N GLY A 77 -24.06 8.48 -9.32
CA GLY A 77 -23.45 8.89 -8.06
C GLY A 77 -23.35 7.81 -6.99
N ALA A 78 -23.76 6.58 -7.29
CA ALA A 78 -23.71 5.48 -6.32
C ALA A 78 -22.25 5.11 -6.03
N GLU A 79 -21.97 4.83 -4.75
CA GLU A 79 -20.66 4.31 -4.32
C GLU A 79 -20.78 2.82 -4.06
N PHE A 80 -19.77 2.07 -4.50
CA PHE A 80 -19.79 0.61 -4.37
C PHE A 80 -18.38 0.04 -4.29
N LEU A 81 -18.28 -1.15 -3.68
CA LEU A 81 -17.01 -1.87 -3.62
C LEU A 81 -16.69 -2.46 -4.99
N VAL A 82 -15.42 -2.43 -5.36
CA VAL A 82 -14.93 -2.84 -6.68
C VAL A 82 -13.93 -3.98 -6.50
N HIS A 83 -14.10 -5.03 -7.30
CA HIS A 83 -13.16 -6.18 -7.31
C HIS A 83 -12.33 -6.21 -8.59
N ASP A 84 -12.71 -5.42 -9.59
CA ASP A 84 -12.08 -5.37 -10.90
C ASP A 84 -12.18 -3.94 -11.40
N GLN A 85 -11.18 -3.48 -12.15
CA GLN A 85 -11.17 -2.09 -12.60
C GLN A 85 -12.20 -1.78 -13.70
N PHE A 86 -12.85 -2.79 -14.24
CA PHE A 86 -13.86 -2.62 -15.30
C PHE A 86 -15.28 -3.04 -14.88
N GLU A 87 -15.55 -3.06 -13.58
CA GLU A 87 -16.87 -3.39 -13.10
C GLU A 87 -17.91 -2.30 -13.43
N ALA A 88 -19.11 -2.75 -13.78
CA ALA A 88 -20.24 -1.86 -13.96
C ALA A 88 -20.82 -1.44 -12.62
N CYS A 89 -21.44 -0.25 -12.58
CA CYS A 89 -22.21 0.19 -11.41
C CYS A 89 -23.34 -0.80 -11.14
N PRO A 90 -23.49 -1.31 -9.91
CA PRO A 90 -24.54 -2.27 -9.60
C PRO A 90 -25.95 -1.65 -9.62
N MET A 91 -26.05 -0.32 -9.60
CA MET A 91 -27.34 0.37 -9.59
C MET A 91 -27.83 0.71 -10.99
N CYS A 92 -26.99 1.29 -11.83
CA CYS A 92 -27.39 1.74 -13.17
C CYS A 92 -26.69 1.00 -14.30
N HIS A 93 -25.74 0.12 -13.99
CA HIS A 93 -25.00 -0.71 -14.95
C HIS A 93 -24.08 0.08 -15.90
N ASP A 94 -23.80 1.34 -15.61
CA ASP A 94 -22.85 2.14 -16.36
C ASP A 94 -21.44 1.75 -15.98
N PHE A 95 -20.50 1.90 -16.92
CA PHE A 95 -19.09 1.61 -16.70
C PHE A 95 -18.26 2.85 -16.40
N LEU A 96 -18.85 4.02 -16.43
CA LEU A 96 -18.14 5.28 -16.20
C LEU A 96 -18.03 5.53 -14.69
N ASN A 97 -17.03 4.93 -14.07
CA ASN A 97 -16.80 4.97 -12.63
C ASN A 97 -15.43 5.56 -12.32
N GLU A 98 -15.31 6.25 -11.18
CA GLU A 98 -14.01 6.71 -10.71
C GLU A 98 -13.69 6.03 -9.37
N PHE A 99 -12.43 5.64 -9.20
CA PHE A 99 -11.97 5.08 -7.93
C PHE A 99 -11.86 6.19 -6.90
N ILE A 100 -12.46 5.99 -5.73
CA ILE A 100 -12.33 6.93 -4.62
C ILE A 100 -11.39 6.40 -3.54
N GLN A 101 -11.09 5.11 -3.55
CA GLN A 101 -10.05 4.49 -2.72
C GLN A 101 -9.68 3.13 -3.30
N GLY A 102 -8.57 2.56 -2.86
CA GLY A 102 -8.17 1.21 -3.22
C GLY A 102 -6.90 1.13 -4.04
N LYS A 103 -6.29 2.27 -4.36
CA LYS A 103 -5.01 2.32 -5.09
C LYS A 103 -3.87 2.82 -4.22
N GLU A 104 -4.08 2.89 -2.92
CA GLU A 104 -3.07 3.36 -1.98
C GLU A 104 -1.84 2.44 -1.97
N LEU A 105 -0.70 3.07 -1.81
CA LEU A 105 0.56 2.39 -1.59
C LEU A 105 1.43 3.37 -0.82
N ARG A 106 1.35 3.30 0.51
CA ARG A 106 2.04 4.30 1.34
C ARG A 106 2.41 3.78 2.70
N VAL A 107 3.41 4.41 3.30
CA VAL A 107 3.76 4.21 4.69
C VAL A 107 2.81 5.06 5.53
N LYS A 108 1.99 4.41 6.34
CA LYS A 108 1.06 5.12 7.22
C LYS A 108 1.77 5.66 8.45
N SER A 109 2.60 4.83 9.06
CA SER A 109 3.33 5.21 10.26
C SER A 109 4.59 4.38 10.45
N LEU A 110 5.51 4.94 11.21
CA LEU A 110 6.74 4.30 11.64
C LEU A 110 6.94 4.56 13.13
N VAL A 111 7.40 3.54 13.84
CA VAL A 111 7.88 3.70 15.20
C VAL A 111 9.38 3.41 15.16
N VAL A 112 10.18 4.39 15.57
CA VAL A 112 11.63 4.30 15.53
C VAL A 112 12.21 4.38 16.93
N SER A 113 13.43 3.85 17.11
CA SER A 113 14.11 3.94 18.40
C SER A 113 15.63 4.07 18.26
#